data_99a92789bc4ae56d8d418732fac9a9fc
#
_entry.id   99a92789bc4ae56d8d418732fac9a9fc
#
_cell.length_a   1.000
_cell.length_b   1.000
_cell.length_c   1.000
_cell.angle_alpha   90.00
_cell.angle_beta   90.00
_cell.angle_gamma   90.00
#
_symmetry.space_group_name_H-M   'P 1'
#
loop_
_entity.id
_entity.type
_entity.pdbx_description
1 polymer ?
#
loop_
_entity_poly.entity_id
_entity_poly.type
_entity_poly.pdbx_seq_one_letter_code
_entity_poly.pdbx_strand_id
1 'polypeptide(L)'
;MPSRPALSVLLSLTALAGGSLLSAPTPATAATPLRCAAPQPGRYVVMGQGDSRGEPVARLLQETWNADGLIRGVRLERRGRTYSESAYSGSFRSISACRVAISRSYGSATSPSQAVLDPAGHPRFSLGTLPDVVVASRWFRQPAGSCRAALLDGTVVSMQQGRSWQGGRWQPNAVVQHERWQDGRVNGIAISSYGPTIEEATYGGTIAVESSCLATIRQRDSLGRPYNYRAIVLGDGGGYLYLQTDPDDLTVGWLERVRSR
;
A
#
# COMPACT_ATOMS: atom_id res chain seq x y z
N MET A 1 -27.82 46.79 -23.95
CA MET A 1 -27.51 46.04 -25.21
C MET A 1 -26.87 46.99 -26.18
N PRO A 2 -25.65 46.74 -26.56
CA PRO A 2 -25.22 47.05 -27.93
C PRO A 2 -24.45 45.86 -28.49
N SER A 3 -24.78 45.56 -29.75
CA SER A 3 -24.27 44.57 -30.67
C SER A 3 -22.79 44.80 -31.04
N ARG A 4 -22.00 43.74 -31.04
CA ARG A 4 -20.61 43.73 -31.58
C ARG A 4 -20.60 43.21 -33.03
N PRO A 5 -19.83 43.81 -33.94
CA PRO A 5 -19.73 43.33 -35.29
C PRO A 5 -18.73 42.16 -35.41
N ALA A 6 -19.04 41.23 -36.31
CA ALA A 6 -18.22 40.11 -36.73
C ALA A 6 -17.07 40.58 -37.62
N LEU A 7 -15.83 40.21 -37.29
CA LEU A 7 -14.64 40.44 -38.09
C LEU A 7 -14.35 39.15 -38.90
N SER A 8 -14.57 39.19 -40.22
CA SER A 8 -14.22 38.11 -41.12
C SER A 8 -12.72 38.22 -41.47
N VAL A 9 -11.95 37.20 -41.10
CA VAL A 9 -10.55 37.05 -41.52
C VAL A 9 -10.50 36.07 -42.69
N LEU A 10 -10.15 36.56 -43.84
CA LEU A 10 -9.81 35.73 -45.02
C LEU A 10 -8.41 35.13 -44.81
N LEU A 11 -8.31 33.83 -44.65
CA LEU A 11 -7.06 33.08 -44.71
C LEU A 11 -6.79 32.61 -46.13
N SER A 12 -5.75 33.13 -46.73
CA SER A 12 -5.20 32.67 -48.02
C SER A 12 -4.43 31.37 -47.80
N LEU A 13 -4.89 30.25 -48.34
CA LEU A 13 -4.16 28.98 -48.39
C LEU A 13 -3.12 29.02 -49.53
N THR A 14 -1.85 29.11 -49.16
CA THR A 14 -0.72 28.76 -50.05
C THR A 14 -0.42 27.25 -49.90
N ALA A 15 -0.74 26.46 -50.91
CA ALA A 15 -0.39 25.04 -50.97
C ALA A 15 1.08 24.86 -51.29
N LEU A 16 1.89 24.50 -50.29
CA LEU A 16 3.25 24.00 -50.44
C LEU A 16 3.16 22.46 -50.65
N ALA A 17 3.38 22.03 -51.90
CA ALA A 17 3.54 20.62 -52.24
C ALA A 17 4.92 20.14 -51.74
N GLY A 18 5.00 19.75 -50.45
CA GLY A 18 6.14 19.05 -49.85
C GLY A 18 5.91 17.57 -49.91
N GLY A 19 6.60 16.84 -50.80
CA GLY A 19 6.57 15.37 -50.87
C GLY A 19 7.12 14.76 -49.60
N SER A 20 6.24 14.35 -48.68
CA SER A 20 6.61 13.55 -47.51
C SER A 20 6.91 12.12 -47.98
N LEU A 21 8.17 11.74 -48.00
CA LEU A 21 8.59 10.33 -48.03
C LEU A 21 8.00 9.66 -46.79
N LEU A 22 6.89 8.94 -46.95
CA LEU A 22 6.35 8.05 -45.93
C LEU A 22 7.39 6.96 -45.64
N SER A 23 8.21 7.18 -44.59
CA SER A 23 9.06 6.12 -44.05
C SER A 23 8.14 4.99 -43.56
N ALA A 24 8.27 3.81 -44.20
CA ALA A 24 7.54 2.63 -43.79
C ALA A 24 7.78 2.40 -42.26
N PRO A 25 6.76 2.11 -41.46
CA PRO A 25 6.95 1.83 -40.04
C PRO A 25 7.88 0.63 -39.92
N THR A 26 8.98 0.83 -39.18
CA THR A 26 9.90 -0.28 -38.85
C THR A 26 9.07 -1.35 -38.12
N PRO A 27 9.14 -2.62 -38.55
CA PRO A 27 8.39 -3.68 -37.88
C PRO A 27 8.79 -3.70 -36.39
N ALA A 28 7.80 -3.54 -35.51
CA ALA A 28 8.01 -3.62 -34.08
C ALA A 28 8.64 -5.00 -33.76
N THR A 29 9.85 -5.00 -33.25
CA THR A 29 10.52 -6.23 -32.80
C THR A 29 9.59 -6.93 -31.82
N ALA A 30 9.19 -8.17 -32.10
CA ALA A 30 8.30 -8.93 -31.23
C ALA A 30 8.89 -8.98 -29.82
N ALA A 31 8.18 -8.42 -28.86
CA ALA A 31 8.63 -8.40 -27.47
C ALA A 31 8.82 -9.84 -26.97
N THR A 32 9.97 -10.12 -26.37
CA THR A 32 10.22 -11.43 -25.73
C THR A 32 9.10 -11.72 -24.74
N PRO A 33 8.42 -12.87 -24.80
CA PRO A 33 7.32 -13.18 -23.90
C PRO A 33 7.80 -13.20 -22.45
N LEU A 34 7.06 -12.53 -21.57
CA LEU A 34 7.32 -12.56 -20.13
C LEU A 34 7.24 -14.01 -19.61
N ARG A 35 8.24 -14.42 -18.84
CA ARG A 35 8.27 -15.72 -18.16
C ARG A 35 8.50 -15.53 -16.67
N CYS A 36 7.65 -16.16 -15.86
CA CYS A 36 7.83 -16.23 -14.42
C CYS A 36 7.65 -17.67 -13.96
N ALA A 37 8.27 -18.02 -12.86
CA ALA A 37 7.98 -19.26 -12.17
C ALA A 37 6.50 -19.28 -11.71
N ALA A 38 5.99 -20.46 -11.40
CA ALA A 38 4.68 -20.62 -10.78
C ALA A 38 4.59 -19.81 -9.48
N PRO A 39 3.37 -19.38 -9.08
CA PRO A 39 3.19 -18.67 -7.81
C PRO A 39 3.78 -19.45 -6.65
N GLN A 40 4.67 -18.79 -5.89
CA GLN A 40 5.41 -19.44 -4.83
C GLN A 40 4.60 -19.53 -3.54
N PRO A 41 4.51 -20.72 -2.92
CA PRO A 41 4.03 -20.85 -1.54
C PRO A 41 4.91 -20.05 -0.58
N GLY A 42 4.32 -19.62 0.55
CA GLY A 42 5.05 -18.88 1.56
C GLY A 42 4.18 -17.94 2.38
N ARG A 43 4.82 -17.18 3.25
CA ARG A 43 4.15 -16.12 4.03
C ARG A 43 4.39 -14.78 3.35
N TYR A 44 3.32 -13.99 3.30
CA TYR A 44 3.32 -12.66 2.69
C TYR A 44 2.61 -11.65 3.57
N VAL A 45 3.07 -10.41 3.54
CA VAL A 45 2.35 -9.25 4.06
C VAL A 45 1.94 -8.38 2.90
N VAL A 46 0.68 -7.97 2.87
CA VAL A 46 0.10 -7.15 1.80
C VAL A 46 -0.33 -5.83 2.39
N MET A 47 0.21 -4.74 1.88
CA MET A 47 -0.18 -3.38 2.22
C MET A 47 -0.98 -2.80 1.08
N GLY A 48 -2.23 -2.44 1.32
CA GLY A 48 -3.13 -1.90 0.31
C GLY A 48 -3.82 -0.63 0.76
N GLN A 49 -4.03 0.27 -0.19
CA GLN A 49 -4.82 1.48 0.02
C GLN A 49 -5.55 1.90 -1.24
N GLY A 50 -6.59 2.68 -1.07
CA GLY A 50 -7.40 3.18 -2.17
C GLY A 50 -8.78 3.61 -1.74
N ASP A 51 -9.75 3.31 -2.58
CA ASP A 51 -11.14 3.65 -2.37
C ASP A 51 -12.04 2.44 -2.62
N SER A 52 -13.10 2.31 -1.86
CA SER A 52 -14.08 1.25 -2.01
C SER A 52 -15.48 1.84 -1.86
N ARG A 53 -16.21 1.92 -2.97
CA ARG A 53 -17.58 2.47 -3.02
C ARG A 53 -17.68 3.89 -2.46
N GLY A 54 -16.70 4.76 -2.81
CA GLY A 54 -16.66 6.15 -2.34
C GLY A 54 -16.10 6.35 -0.93
N GLU A 55 -15.70 5.28 -0.23
CA GLU A 55 -15.04 5.36 1.06
C GLU A 55 -13.55 5.04 0.96
N PRO A 56 -12.67 5.82 1.57
CA PRO A 56 -11.26 5.50 1.60
C PRO A 56 -11.01 4.22 2.41
N VAL A 57 -10.07 3.41 1.90
CA VAL A 57 -9.69 2.13 2.50
C VAL A 57 -8.18 2.04 2.62
N ALA A 58 -7.72 1.58 3.79
CA ALA A 58 -6.35 1.12 3.99
C ALA A 58 -6.38 -0.25 4.69
N ARG A 59 -5.46 -1.15 4.31
CA ARG A 59 -5.44 -2.50 4.87
C ARG A 59 -4.04 -3.07 4.93
N LEU A 60 -3.85 -3.94 5.91
CA LEU A 60 -2.75 -4.89 5.97
C LEU A 60 -3.31 -6.30 5.99
N LEU A 61 -2.72 -7.20 5.22
CA LEU A 61 -3.04 -8.61 5.24
C LEU A 61 -1.77 -9.39 5.58
N GLN A 62 -1.89 -10.37 6.46
CA GLN A 62 -0.85 -11.38 6.64
C GLN A 62 -1.40 -12.69 6.08
N GLU A 63 -0.71 -13.25 5.09
CA GLU A 63 -1.18 -14.42 4.34
C GLU A 63 -0.16 -15.55 4.36
N THR A 64 -0.66 -16.78 4.44
CA THR A 64 0.08 -17.99 4.12
C THR A 64 -0.53 -18.61 2.87
N TRP A 65 0.29 -18.76 1.85
CA TRP A 65 -0.03 -19.44 0.59
C TRP A 65 0.52 -20.85 0.62
N ASN A 66 -0.34 -21.84 0.38
CA ASN A 66 0.04 -23.24 0.34
C ASN A 66 0.32 -23.71 -1.09
N ALA A 67 0.99 -24.83 -1.24
CA ALA A 67 1.29 -25.40 -2.57
C ALA A 67 0.05 -25.87 -3.34
N ASP A 68 -1.04 -26.15 -2.65
CA ASP A 68 -2.34 -26.54 -3.21
C ASP A 68 -3.21 -25.37 -3.70
N GLY A 69 -2.67 -24.13 -3.69
CA GLY A 69 -3.38 -22.93 -4.13
C GLY A 69 -4.31 -22.30 -3.10
N LEU A 70 -4.25 -22.76 -1.85
CA LEU A 70 -5.07 -22.22 -0.77
C LEU A 70 -4.35 -21.08 -0.03
N ILE A 71 -5.15 -20.16 0.50
CA ILE A 71 -4.72 -19.01 1.31
C ILE A 71 -5.40 -19.08 2.67
N ARG A 72 -4.64 -18.78 3.72
CA ARG A 72 -5.16 -18.43 5.05
C ARG A 72 -4.52 -17.14 5.50
N GLY A 73 -5.28 -16.27 6.15
CA GLY A 73 -4.73 -14.99 6.57
C GLY A 73 -5.55 -14.26 7.61
N VAL A 74 -4.98 -13.14 8.05
CA VAL A 74 -5.62 -12.14 8.90
C VAL A 74 -5.64 -10.83 8.14
N ARG A 75 -6.76 -10.14 8.19
CA ARG A 75 -6.96 -8.80 7.62
C ARG A 75 -7.12 -7.79 8.74
N LEU A 76 -6.34 -6.74 8.67
CA LEU A 76 -6.46 -5.50 9.41
C LEU A 76 -6.95 -4.46 8.40
N GLU A 77 -8.12 -3.87 8.58
CA GLU A 77 -8.70 -2.95 7.61
C GLU A 77 -9.29 -1.71 8.29
N ARG A 78 -8.98 -0.57 7.73
CA ARG A 78 -9.69 0.69 7.96
C ARG A 78 -10.51 0.98 6.71
N ARG A 79 -11.82 1.21 6.91
CA ARG A 79 -12.73 1.70 5.88
C ARG A 79 -13.46 2.91 6.44
N GLY A 80 -13.23 4.06 5.84
CA GLY A 80 -13.64 5.29 6.46
C GLY A 80 -13.18 5.35 7.91
N ARG A 81 -14.06 5.64 8.85
CA ARG A 81 -13.77 5.74 10.28
C ARG A 81 -13.83 4.40 11.04
N THR A 82 -14.13 3.29 10.37
CA THR A 82 -14.30 1.97 11.00
C THR A 82 -13.02 1.14 10.87
N TYR A 83 -12.52 0.62 11.99
CA TYR A 83 -11.47 -0.39 12.03
C TYR A 83 -12.07 -1.79 12.23
N SER A 84 -11.52 -2.79 11.54
CA SER A 84 -11.88 -4.19 11.72
C SER A 84 -10.65 -5.11 11.58
N GLU A 85 -10.69 -6.21 12.32
CA GLU A 85 -9.73 -7.31 12.23
C GLU A 85 -10.48 -8.62 12.05
N SER A 86 -10.08 -9.45 11.08
CA SER A 86 -10.75 -10.70 10.80
C SER A 86 -9.82 -11.73 10.16
N ALA A 87 -9.95 -12.99 10.58
CA ALA A 87 -9.38 -14.12 9.85
C ALA A 87 -10.16 -14.34 8.54
N TYR A 88 -9.49 -14.90 7.55
CA TYR A 88 -10.10 -15.29 6.29
C TYR A 88 -9.39 -16.47 5.66
N SER A 89 -10.07 -17.08 4.69
CA SER A 89 -9.51 -18.07 3.79
C SER A 89 -9.60 -17.59 2.34
N GLY A 90 -8.93 -18.29 1.44
CA GLY A 90 -8.99 -17.94 0.03
C GLY A 90 -8.25 -18.94 -0.84
N SER A 91 -8.16 -18.61 -2.11
CA SER A 91 -7.42 -19.39 -3.10
C SER A 91 -6.72 -18.49 -4.09
N PHE A 92 -5.71 -19.04 -4.75
CA PHE A 92 -5.04 -18.39 -5.87
C PHE A 92 -4.83 -19.38 -7.02
N ARG A 93 -4.77 -18.88 -8.25
CA ARG A 93 -4.45 -19.66 -9.45
C ARG A 93 -3.77 -18.80 -10.49
N SER A 94 -2.85 -19.37 -11.24
CA SER A 94 -2.27 -18.71 -12.42
C SER A 94 -3.34 -18.45 -13.47
N ILE A 95 -3.30 -17.29 -14.11
CA ILE A 95 -4.22 -16.91 -15.20
C ILE A 95 -3.48 -16.62 -16.50
N SER A 96 -2.21 -16.24 -16.41
CA SER A 96 -1.30 -16.08 -17.55
C SER A 96 0.13 -16.05 -17.04
N ALA A 97 1.12 -15.94 -17.93
CA ALA A 97 2.49 -15.68 -17.53
C ALA A 97 2.56 -14.45 -16.59
N CYS A 98 3.24 -14.62 -15.45
CA CYS A 98 3.48 -13.58 -14.45
C CYS A 98 2.21 -12.96 -13.81
N ARG A 99 1.04 -13.59 -13.94
CA ARG A 99 -0.21 -13.12 -13.32
C ARG A 99 -0.95 -14.22 -12.58
N VAL A 100 -1.51 -13.85 -11.44
CA VAL A 100 -2.29 -14.73 -10.58
C VAL A 100 -3.61 -14.08 -10.20
N ALA A 101 -4.71 -14.84 -10.28
CA ALA A 101 -6.00 -14.46 -9.71
C ALA A 101 -6.03 -14.94 -8.26
N ILE A 102 -6.56 -14.10 -7.38
CA ILE A 102 -6.67 -14.33 -5.95
C ILE A 102 -8.12 -14.09 -5.55
N SER A 103 -8.69 -14.98 -4.76
CA SER A 103 -10.02 -14.84 -4.18
C SER A 103 -9.93 -15.01 -2.67
N ARG A 104 -10.44 -14.04 -1.90
CA ARG A 104 -10.46 -14.06 -0.43
C ARG A 104 -11.88 -14.05 0.06
N SER A 105 -12.20 -14.91 1.04
CA SER A 105 -13.54 -15.04 1.62
C SER A 105 -13.54 -14.55 3.08
N TYR A 106 -14.39 -13.57 3.36
CA TYR A 106 -14.61 -12.96 4.66
C TYR A 106 -16.05 -13.24 5.09
N GLY A 107 -16.29 -14.37 5.76
CA GLY A 107 -17.65 -14.85 5.97
C GLY A 107 -18.35 -15.11 4.63
N SER A 108 -19.46 -14.46 4.36
CA SER A 108 -20.21 -14.56 3.10
C SER A 108 -19.68 -13.67 1.97
N ALA A 109 -18.81 -12.72 2.27
CA ALA A 109 -18.28 -11.78 1.27
C ALA A 109 -17.01 -12.33 0.62
N THR A 110 -16.88 -12.09 -0.70
CA THR A 110 -15.69 -12.44 -1.48
C THR A 110 -15.02 -11.18 -2.02
N SER A 111 -13.68 -11.14 -1.95
CA SER A 111 -12.86 -10.06 -2.47
C SER A 111 -11.85 -10.59 -3.49
N PRO A 112 -12.18 -10.56 -4.78
CA PRO A 112 -11.27 -10.94 -5.84
C PRO A 112 -10.22 -9.86 -6.10
N SER A 113 -9.02 -10.29 -6.51
CA SER A 113 -7.94 -9.42 -6.94
C SER A 113 -7.04 -10.14 -7.95
N GLN A 114 -6.21 -9.38 -8.65
CA GLN A 114 -5.17 -9.93 -9.51
C GLN A 114 -3.82 -9.36 -9.07
N ALA A 115 -2.80 -10.23 -9.03
CA ALA A 115 -1.45 -9.83 -8.72
C ALA A 115 -0.51 -10.11 -9.91
N VAL A 116 0.54 -9.27 -10.01
CA VAL A 116 1.69 -9.51 -10.87
C VAL A 116 2.81 -10.13 -10.07
N LEU A 117 3.49 -11.10 -10.67
CA LEU A 117 4.58 -11.84 -10.08
C LEU A 117 5.93 -11.30 -10.57
N ASP A 118 6.96 -11.43 -9.74
CA ASP A 118 8.34 -11.31 -10.20
C ASP A 118 8.79 -12.59 -10.96
N PRO A 119 9.96 -12.58 -11.59
CA PRO A 119 10.47 -13.76 -12.32
C PRO A 119 10.57 -15.04 -11.47
N ALA A 120 10.75 -14.89 -10.15
CA ALA A 120 10.83 -16.02 -9.21
C ALA A 120 9.44 -16.52 -8.77
N GLY A 121 8.34 -15.90 -9.22
CA GLY A 121 6.97 -16.31 -8.90
C GLY A 121 6.40 -15.70 -7.62
N HIS A 122 7.08 -14.72 -7.01
CA HIS A 122 6.53 -14.03 -5.84
C HIS A 122 5.62 -12.87 -6.26
N PRO A 123 4.45 -12.68 -5.63
CA PRO A 123 3.59 -11.54 -5.88
C PRO A 123 4.28 -10.24 -5.43
N ARG A 124 4.17 -9.17 -6.25
CA ARG A 124 4.78 -7.87 -5.97
C ARG A 124 3.75 -6.77 -5.81
N PHE A 125 2.76 -6.75 -6.69
CA PHE A 125 1.69 -5.77 -6.67
C PHE A 125 0.37 -6.44 -7.04
N SER A 126 -0.75 -5.92 -6.54
CA SER A 126 -2.08 -6.39 -6.90
C SER A 126 -3.10 -5.27 -6.94
N LEU A 127 -4.19 -5.52 -7.65
CA LEU A 127 -5.37 -4.66 -7.72
C LEU A 127 -6.61 -5.46 -7.32
N GLY A 128 -7.54 -4.84 -6.60
CA GLY A 128 -8.90 -5.33 -6.45
C GLY A 128 -9.62 -5.34 -7.80
N THR A 129 -10.46 -6.35 -8.06
CA THR A 129 -11.16 -6.50 -9.33
C THR A 129 -12.68 -6.44 -9.18
N LEU A 130 -13.21 -6.06 -8.03
CA LEU A 130 -14.64 -5.72 -7.88
C LEU A 130 -14.92 -4.36 -8.50
N PRO A 131 -16.10 -4.17 -9.11
CA PRO A 131 -16.59 -2.85 -9.48
C PRO A 131 -16.57 -1.89 -8.27
N ASP A 132 -16.28 -0.62 -8.52
CA ASP A 132 -16.23 0.45 -7.51
C ASP A 132 -15.22 0.23 -6.36
N VAL A 133 -14.22 -0.66 -6.59
CA VAL A 133 -13.12 -0.91 -5.66
C VAL A 133 -11.80 -0.62 -6.35
N VAL A 134 -11.21 0.53 -6.04
CA VAL A 134 -9.91 0.97 -6.55
C VAL A 134 -8.87 0.86 -5.43
N VAL A 135 -8.39 -0.35 -5.18
CA VAL A 135 -7.40 -0.64 -4.13
C VAL A 135 -6.18 -1.28 -4.76
N ALA A 136 -5.06 -0.55 -4.73
CA ALA A 136 -3.75 -1.07 -5.10
C ALA A 136 -3.02 -1.60 -3.86
N SER A 137 -2.22 -2.64 -4.03
CA SER A 137 -1.50 -3.25 -2.92
C SER A 137 -0.08 -3.62 -3.31
N ARG A 138 0.84 -3.46 -2.37
CA ARG A 138 2.24 -3.91 -2.42
C ARG A 138 2.43 -5.13 -1.54
N TRP A 139 3.25 -6.07 -1.99
CA TRP A 139 3.51 -7.33 -1.33
C TRP A 139 4.93 -7.41 -0.80
N PHE A 140 5.05 -7.97 0.39
CA PHE A 140 6.32 -8.21 1.07
C PHE A 140 6.38 -9.69 1.44
N ARG A 141 7.49 -10.33 1.13
CA ARG A 141 7.72 -11.69 1.63
C ARG A 141 8.00 -11.63 3.13
N GLN A 142 7.33 -12.51 3.89
CA GLN A 142 7.57 -12.63 5.32
C GLN A 142 8.33 -13.95 5.58
N PRO A 143 9.55 -13.92 6.08
CA PRO A 143 10.29 -15.13 6.46
C PRO A 143 9.50 -15.94 7.49
N ALA A 144 9.72 -17.25 7.48
CA ALA A 144 9.19 -18.14 8.51
C ALA A 144 9.87 -17.86 9.86
N GLY A 145 9.13 -18.05 10.95
CA GLY A 145 9.63 -17.87 12.31
C GLY A 145 8.64 -17.10 13.19
N SER A 146 8.94 -17.06 14.48
CA SER A 146 8.23 -16.25 15.47
C SER A 146 8.83 -14.85 15.56
N CYS A 147 7.99 -13.86 15.84
CA CYS A 147 8.41 -12.49 16.02
C CYS A 147 8.50 -12.10 17.50
N ARG A 148 9.31 -11.09 17.76
CA ARG A 148 9.48 -10.46 19.08
C ARG A 148 9.91 -9.01 18.88
N ALA A 149 9.68 -8.16 19.88
CA ALA A 149 9.99 -6.73 19.78
C ALA A 149 11.47 -6.44 19.50
N ALA A 150 12.39 -7.22 20.06
CA ALA A 150 13.83 -7.06 19.84
C ALA A 150 14.28 -7.22 18.37
N LEU A 151 13.45 -7.79 17.47
CA LEU A 151 13.72 -7.78 16.03
C LEU A 151 13.73 -6.37 15.43
N LEU A 152 13.11 -5.40 16.11
CA LEU A 152 13.02 -4.01 15.65
C LEU A 152 14.13 -3.13 16.21
N ASP A 153 14.92 -3.60 17.19
CA ASP A 153 15.95 -2.79 17.85
C ASP A 153 16.91 -2.17 16.83
N GLY A 154 17.08 -0.86 16.93
CA GLY A 154 17.91 -0.06 16.03
C GLY A 154 17.19 1.14 15.45
N THR A 155 17.76 1.69 14.39
CA THR A 155 17.18 2.84 13.67
C THR A 155 16.31 2.37 12.52
N VAL A 156 15.14 2.98 12.40
CA VAL A 156 14.22 2.78 11.26
C VAL A 156 13.77 4.13 10.73
N VAL A 157 13.47 4.18 9.45
CA VAL A 157 12.84 5.31 8.78
C VAL A 157 11.53 4.87 8.17
N SER A 158 10.57 5.77 8.09
CA SER A 158 9.29 5.45 7.49
C SER A 158 8.77 6.54 6.59
N MET A 159 7.91 6.12 5.70
CA MET A 159 7.01 6.98 4.93
C MET A 159 5.62 6.37 5.00
N GLN A 160 4.64 7.21 5.31
CA GLN A 160 3.24 6.84 5.26
C GLN A 160 2.46 7.87 4.45
N GLN A 161 1.40 7.38 3.83
CA GLN A 161 0.43 8.20 3.12
C GLN A 161 -0.97 7.73 3.48
N GLY A 162 -1.92 8.65 3.47
CA GLY A 162 -3.27 8.31 3.81
C GLY A 162 -4.19 9.51 3.74
N ARG A 163 -5.21 9.48 4.58
CA ARG A 163 -6.18 10.54 4.72
C ARG A 163 -6.51 10.78 6.19
N SER A 164 -6.67 12.03 6.58
CA SER A 164 -7.17 12.43 7.89
C SER A 164 -8.55 13.05 7.77
N TRP A 165 -9.43 12.75 8.73
CA TRP A 165 -10.78 13.33 8.79
C TRP A 165 -10.72 14.70 9.45
N GLN A 166 -10.91 15.75 8.66
CA GLN A 166 -10.83 17.14 9.13
C GLN A 166 -11.96 17.95 8.51
N GLY A 167 -12.63 18.74 9.33
CA GLY A 167 -13.73 19.62 8.86
C GLY A 167 -14.86 18.86 8.15
N GLY A 168 -15.20 17.65 8.60
CA GLY A 168 -16.28 16.84 8.05
C GLY A 168 -15.95 16.12 6.74
N ARG A 169 -14.67 16.06 6.33
CA ARG A 169 -14.23 15.40 5.09
C ARG A 169 -12.86 14.75 5.23
N TRP A 170 -12.59 13.77 4.39
CA TRP A 170 -11.27 13.16 4.25
C TRP A 170 -10.34 14.08 3.45
N GLN A 171 -9.19 14.38 4.01
CA GLN A 171 -8.12 15.14 3.38
C GLN A 171 -6.85 14.28 3.28
N PRO A 172 -6.04 14.46 2.22
CA PRO A 172 -4.78 13.73 2.11
C PRO A 172 -3.84 14.10 3.25
N ASN A 173 -3.09 13.11 3.72
CA ASN A 173 -1.96 13.31 4.62
C ASN A 173 -0.74 12.53 4.16
N ALA A 174 0.43 12.97 4.62
CA ALA A 174 1.68 12.25 4.47
C ALA A 174 2.56 12.51 5.69
N VAL A 175 3.30 11.49 6.12
CA VAL A 175 4.22 11.58 7.25
C VAL A 175 5.53 10.87 6.89
N VAL A 176 6.64 11.49 7.22
CA VAL A 176 7.97 10.87 7.21
C VAL A 176 8.50 10.84 8.63
N GLN A 177 9.13 9.73 9.01
CA GLN A 177 9.55 9.51 10.39
C GLN A 177 10.95 8.92 10.45
N HIS A 178 11.66 9.27 11.51
CA HIS A 178 12.91 8.65 11.92
C HIS A 178 12.74 8.16 13.35
N GLU A 179 12.93 6.87 13.59
CA GLU A 179 12.70 6.22 14.87
C GLU A 179 13.93 5.46 15.36
N ARG A 180 14.06 5.39 16.66
CA ARG A 180 14.97 4.47 17.35
C ARG A 180 14.15 3.55 18.24
N TRP A 181 14.27 2.26 17.99
CA TRP A 181 13.67 1.20 18.78
C TRP A 181 14.70 0.57 19.71
N GLN A 182 14.28 0.26 20.93
CA GLN A 182 15.03 -0.50 21.91
C GLN A 182 14.08 -1.20 22.89
N ASP A 183 14.17 -2.53 23.00
CA ASP A 183 13.39 -3.35 23.94
C ASP A 183 11.87 -3.06 23.89
N GLY A 184 11.33 -2.90 22.70
CA GLY A 184 9.91 -2.60 22.49
C GLY A 184 9.49 -1.17 22.83
N ARG A 185 10.44 -0.25 23.07
CA ARG A 185 10.22 1.18 23.22
C ARG A 185 10.69 1.92 21.99
N VAL A 186 10.01 3.01 21.64
CA VAL A 186 10.37 3.87 20.53
C VAL A 186 10.50 5.32 20.99
N ASN A 187 11.46 6.02 20.39
CA ASN A 187 11.53 7.47 20.34
C ASN A 187 11.78 7.88 18.90
N GLY A 188 11.14 8.94 18.46
CA GLY A 188 11.24 9.37 17.09
C GLY A 188 10.91 10.84 16.87
N ILE A 189 11.15 11.27 15.64
CA ILE A 189 10.69 12.53 15.09
C ILE A 189 9.83 12.26 13.88
N ALA A 190 8.80 13.08 13.68
CA ALA A 190 7.91 13.03 12.53
C ALA A 190 7.78 14.41 11.91
N ILE A 191 7.78 14.45 10.59
CA ILE A 191 7.35 15.59 9.80
C ILE A 191 6.08 15.17 9.08
N SER A 192 4.99 15.85 9.38
CA SER A 192 3.64 15.51 8.93
C SER A 192 3.06 16.64 8.09
N SER A 193 2.37 16.30 7.03
CA SER A 193 1.60 17.23 6.20
C SER A 193 0.13 16.84 6.23
N TYR A 194 -0.73 17.73 6.70
CA TYR A 194 -2.18 17.57 6.79
C TYR A 194 -2.84 18.69 5.98
N GLY A 195 -3.01 18.46 4.68
CA GLY A 195 -3.52 19.52 3.80
C GLY A 195 -2.59 20.73 3.75
N PRO A 196 -3.00 21.92 4.23
CA PRO A 196 -2.16 23.12 4.19
C PRO A 196 -1.16 23.22 5.36
N THR A 197 -1.24 22.34 6.35
CA THR A 197 -0.45 22.41 7.58
C THR A 197 0.72 21.42 7.52
N ILE A 198 1.91 21.93 7.86
CA ILE A 198 3.10 21.09 8.10
C ILE A 198 3.39 21.17 9.59
N GLU A 199 3.56 20.03 10.23
CA GLU A 199 3.89 19.90 11.64
C GLU A 199 5.14 19.05 11.80
N GLU A 200 5.99 19.43 12.77
CA GLU A 200 7.11 18.63 13.25
C GLU A 200 6.90 18.32 14.73
N ALA A 201 7.05 17.06 15.10
CA ALA A 201 6.89 16.64 16.47
C ALA A 201 7.86 15.50 16.81
N THR A 202 8.31 15.48 18.07
CA THR A 202 8.93 14.29 18.66
C THR A 202 7.83 13.41 19.25
N TYR A 203 8.06 12.12 19.35
CA TYR A 203 7.13 11.19 19.98
C TYR A 203 7.85 10.03 20.65
N GLY A 204 7.16 9.40 21.57
CA GLY A 204 7.61 8.18 22.22
C GLY A 204 6.48 7.17 22.33
N GLY A 205 6.84 5.91 22.55
CA GLY A 205 5.83 4.88 22.66
C GLY A 205 6.36 3.48 22.91
N THR A 206 5.46 2.50 22.71
CA THR A 206 5.76 1.08 22.93
C THR A 206 5.15 0.23 21.82
N ILE A 207 5.74 -0.96 21.60
CA ILE A 207 5.21 -2.01 20.76
C ILE A 207 5.10 -3.32 21.54
N ALA A 208 3.96 -3.98 21.46
CA ALA A 208 3.75 -5.36 21.90
C ALA A 208 3.67 -6.25 20.66
N VAL A 209 4.59 -7.19 20.52
CA VAL A 209 4.70 -8.11 19.36
C VAL A 209 4.29 -9.51 19.78
N GLU A 210 3.32 -10.06 19.05
CA GLU A 210 2.88 -11.45 19.18
C GLU A 210 3.81 -12.40 18.39
N SER A 211 3.88 -13.65 18.79
CA SER A 211 4.67 -14.66 18.07
C SER A 211 4.20 -14.89 16.62
N SER A 212 2.93 -14.58 16.33
CA SER A 212 2.33 -14.54 15.00
C SER A 212 2.91 -13.46 14.08
N CYS A 213 3.69 -12.51 14.64
CA CYS A 213 4.20 -11.28 14.02
C CYS A 213 3.16 -10.15 13.92
N LEU A 214 1.95 -10.33 14.42
CA LEU A 214 1.06 -9.20 14.66
C LEU A 214 1.59 -8.35 15.81
N ALA A 215 1.32 -7.04 15.76
CA ALA A 215 1.78 -6.15 16.82
C ALA A 215 0.77 -5.01 17.07
N THR A 216 0.80 -4.50 18.29
CA THR A 216 0.08 -3.29 18.70
C THR A 216 1.09 -2.23 19.07
N ILE A 217 0.97 -1.03 18.51
CA ILE A 217 1.85 0.11 18.77
C ILE A 217 1.00 1.22 19.40
N ARG A 218 1.53 1.83 20.44
CA ARG A 218 0.93 2.99 21.10
C ARG A 218 2.00 4.05 21.22
N GLN A 219 1.73 5.22 20.67
CA GLN A 219 2.63 6.37 20.69
C GLN A 219 1.91 7.61 21.18
N ARG A 220 2.69 8.58 21.64
CA ARG A 220 2.22 9.92 21.98
C ARG A 220 3.26 10.93 21.55
N ASP A 221 2.82 11.98 20.86
CA ASP A 221 3.71 13.07 20.45
C ASP A 221 3.95 14.11 21.56
N SER A 222 4.88 15.02 21.29
CA SER A 222 5.24 16.12 22.19
C SER A 222 4.09 17.13 22.40
N LEU A 223 3.04 17.08 21.58
CA LEU A 223 1.82 17.89 21.71
C LEU A 223 0.74 17.18 22.53
N GLY A 224 1.02 15.95 23.02
CA GLY A 224 0.11 15.16 23.83
C GLY A 224 -0.91 14.32 23.04
N ARG A 225 -0.85 14.29 21.72
CA ARG A 225 -1.77 13.53 20.86
C ARG A 225 -1.40 12.04 20.87
N PRO A 226 -2.35 11.13 21.11
CA PRO A 226 -2.12 9.69 21.01
C PRO A 226 -2.19 9.23 19.57
N TYR A 227 -1.39 8.20 19.24
CA TYR A 227 -1.43 7.48 17.97
C TYR A 227 -1.40 5.98 18.22
N ASN A 228 -2.37 5.26 17.68
CA ASN A 228 -2.53 3.84 17.87
C ASN A 228 -2.45 3.12 16.52
N TYR A 229 -1.69 2.03 16.50
CA TYR A 229 -1.51 1.25 15.27
C TYR A 229 -1.64 -0.24 15.52
N ARG A 230 -2.12 -0.96 14.53
CA ARG A 230 -1.86 -2.39 14.36
C ARG A 230 -0.76 -2.55 13.32
N ALA A 231 0.12 -3.49 13.55
CA ALA A 231 1.27 -3.69 12.69
C ALA A 231 1.52 -5.17 12.41
N ILE A 232 2.30 -5.43 11.35
CA ILE A 232 2.82 -6.75 11.01
C ILE A 232 4.33 -6.62 10.88
N VAL A 233 5.05 -7.29 11.78
CA VAL A 233 6.52 -7.29 11.82
C VAL A 233 7.05 -8.22 10.72
N LEU A 234 8.05 -7.76 9.96
CA LEU A 234 8.80 -8.59 9.04
C LEU A 234 9.81 -9.41 9.84
N GLY A 235 9.70 -10.74 9.81
CA GLY A 235 10.44 -11.67 10.66
C GLY A 235 11.96 -11.70 10.46
N ASP A 236 12.48 -11.00 9.46
CA ASP A 236 13.93 -10.84 9.18
C ASP A 236 14.57 -9.63 9.86
N GLY A 237 13.78 -8.89 10.68
CA GLY A 237 14.23 -7.63 11.26
C GLY A 237 14.31 -6.48 10.26
N GLY A 238 13.75 -6.63 9.06
CA GLY A 238 13.71 -5.59 8.01
C GLY A 238 12.79 -4.42 8.33
N GLY A 239 12.00 -4.52 9.41
CA GLY A 239 11.06 -3.49 9.84
C GLY A 239 9.64 -4.04 10.05
N TYR A 240 8.66 -3.20 9.91
CA TYR A 240 7.26 -3.56 10.04
C TYR A 240 6.36 -2.69 9.13
N LEU A 241 5.18 -3.22 8.85
CA LEU A 241 4.10 -2.49 8.21
C LEU A 241 3.06 -2.15 9.27
N TYR A 242 2.44 -0.99 9.18
CA TYR A 242 1.45 -0.55 10.16
C TYR A 242 0.26 0.14 9.55
N LEU A 243 -0.86 0.01 10.23
CA LEU A 243 -2.14 0.62 9.92
C LEU A 243 -2.62 1.39 11.15
N GLN A 244 -2.91 2.67 10.99
CA GLN A 244 -3.44 3.49 12.07
C GLN A 244 -4.85 3.07 12.42
N THR A 245 -5.15 2.94 13.72
CA THR A 245 -6.45 2.49 14.21
C THR A 245 -7.33 3.60 14.77
N ASP A 246 -6.78 4.80 14.93
CA ASP A 246 -7.54 5.97 15.39
C ASP A 246 -8.62 6.37 14.36
N PRO A 247 -9.85 6.74 14.78
CA PRO A 247 -10.99 6.87 13.88
C PRO A 247 -10.86 7.97 12.83
N ASP A 248 -10.05 8.98 13.10
CA ASP A 248 -9.92 10.15 12.22
C ASP A 248 -8.69 10.09 11.30
N ASP A 249 -7.92 9.00 11.39
CA ASP A 249 -6.75 8.77 10.54
C ASP A 249 -6.82 7.42 9.82
N LEU A 250 -6.78 7.47 8.50
CA LEU A 250 -6.73 6.31 7.63
C LEU A 250 -5.37 6.30 6.92
N THR A 251 -4.37 5.84 7.65
CA THR A 251 -2.97 5.87 7.20
C THR A 251 -2.36 4.49 7.31
N VAL A 252 -1.66 4.11 6.27
CA VAL A 252 -0.88 2.87 6.20
C VAL A 252 0.52 3.21 5.73
N GLY A 253 1.51 2.54 6.31
CA GLY A 253 2.91 2.77 5.98
C GLY A 253 3.78 1.57 6.28
N TRP A 254 5.04 1.72 5.94
CA TRP A 254 6.08 0.75 6.34
C TRP A 254 7.27 1.47 6.92
N LEU A 255 7.90 0.82 7.88
CA LEU A 255 9.19 1.24 8.41
C LEU A 255 10.27 0.31 7.90
N GLU A 256 11.33 0.90 7.40
CA GLU A 256 12.49 0.22 6.88
C GLU A 256 13.66 0.40 7.85
N ARG A 257 14.31 -0.72 8.19
CA ARG A 257 15.49 -0.69 9.05
C ARG A 257 16.67 -0.09 8.31
N VAL A 258 17.27 0.93 8.90
CA VAL A 258 18.55 1.47 8.43
C VAL A 258 19.68 0.58 8.96
N ARG A 259 20.38 -0.11 8.06
CA ARG A 259 21.58 -0.87 8.43
C ARG A 259 22.75 0.11 8.53
N SER A 260 23.38 0.19 9.70
CA SER A 260 24.71 0.81 9.81
C SER A 260 25.70 0.02 8.93
N ARG A 261 26.36 0.72 8.06
CA ARG A 261 27.48 0.17 7.28
C ARG A 261 28.67 -0.16 8.20
#